data_e121019ac37239851e5325e49663088a
#
_entry.id   e121019ac37239851e5325e49663088a
#
_cell.length_a   1.000
_cell.length_b   1.000
_cell.length_c   1.000
_cell.angle_alpha   90.00
_cell.angle_beta   90.00
_cell.angle_gamma   90.00
#
_symmetry.space_group_name_H-M   'P 1'
#
loop_
_entity.id
_entity.type
_entity.pdbx_description
1 polymer ?
#
loop_
_entity_poly.entity_id
_entity_poly.type
_entity_poly.pdbx_seq_one_letter_code
_entity_poly.pdbx_strand_id
1 'polypeptide(L)'
;MDLNALKVLTNDTIKAIRNFDIVTPELFKETFLTKAQEHKIPIDLEALADQTLDLTLHKVYEIEAQTKANTQLLQKNIDMATTAIDMQDKNLLDQVQAQMRELNRRISLLEEQVYLDELTKAYNRKWLFEKFLIDAKFTQNGSIAFIDIDEFKEINDTYGHVTGDKVLAMVTQLTKTIPQTRTIRYGGDEFILISSEQEAAALTEKMQKLCHTLEKKRFRYQHHTFAVRLSYGIVTFKAGDTFEEVIETVDQMMYRHKSSKKSAQTVK
;
A
#
# COMPACT_ATOMS: atom_id res chain seq x y z
N MET A 1 21.02 16.44 4.32
CA MET A 1 19.74 16.91 3.69
C MET A 1 18.58 16.43 4.54
N ASP A 2 17.55 17.28 4.76
CA ASP A 2 16.36 16.86 5.53
C ASP A 2 15.59 15.78 4.75
N LEU A 3 15.22 14.70 5.45
CA LEU A 3 14.51 13.55 4.87
C LEU A 3 13.16 13.95 4.23
N ASN A 4 12.52 15.00 4.78
CA ASN A 4 11.27 15.53 4.24
C ASN A 4 11.49 16.27 2.92
N ALA A 5 12.56 17.04 2.80
CA ALA A 5 12.92 17.71 1.56
C ALA A 5 13.24 16.71 0.45
N LEU A 6 13.92 15.60 0.79
CA LEU A 6 14.20 14.51 -0.15
C LEU A 6 12.91 13.82 -0.64
N LYS A 7 11.96 13.55 0.26
CA LYS A 7 10.66 12.94 -0.11
C LYS A 7 9.86 13.84 -1.05
N VAL A 8 9.78 15.13 -0.76
CA VAL A 8 9.09 16.10 -1.62
C VAL A 8 9.71 16.11 -3.02
N LEU A 9 11.02 16.23 -3.08
CA LEU A 9 11.77 16.25 -4.32
C LEU A 9 11.58 14.97 -5.15
N THR A 10 11.68 13.81 -4.50
CA THR A 10 11.45 12.51 -5.16
C THR A 10 10.03 12.42 -5.71
N ASN A 11 9.02 12.82 -4.95
CA ASN A 11 7.63 12.79 -5.40
C ASN A 11 7.38 13.72 -6.58
N ASP A 12 7.97 14.92 -6.58
CA ASP A 12 7.82 15.86 -7.70
C ASP A 12 8.57 15.41 -8.94
N THR A 13 9.70 14.73 -8.78
CA THR A 13 10.41 14.06 -9.87
C THR A 13 9.56 12.95 -10.48
N ILE A 14 9.00 12.06 -9.65
CA ILE A 14 8.14 10.96 -10.12
C ILE A 14 6.92 11.51 -10.87
N LYS A 15 6.31 12.60 -10.39
CA LYS A 15 5.20 13.24 -11.10
C LYS A 15 5.60 13.78 -12.46
N ALA A 16 6.78 14.40 -12.56
CA ALA A 16 7.26 14.97 -13.81
C ALA A 16 7.56 13.91 -14.88
N ILE A 17 8.00 12.72 -14.47
CA ILE A 17 8.33 11.60 -15.39
C ILE A 17 7.18 10.61 -15.60
N ARG A 18 6.03 10.79 -14.92
CA ARG A 18 4.91 9.83 -14.94
C ARG A 18 4.31 9.60 -16.34
N ASN A 19 4.43 10.56 -17.22
CA ASN A 19 3.85 10.51 -18.58
C ASN A 19 4.82 10.00 -19.66
N PHE A 20 6.02 9.55 -19.27
CA PHE A 20 6.98 8.95 -20.20
C PHE A 20 6.78 7.44 -20.28
N ASP A 21 6.69 6.90 -21.49
CA ASP A 21 6.53 5.46 -21.72
C ASP A 21 7.72 4.64 -21.21
N ILE A 22 8.92 5.23 -21.23
CA ILE A 22 10.16 4.63 -20.73
C ILE A 22 10.89 5.66 -19.88
N VAL A 23 11.17 5.32 -18.62
CA VAL A 23 11.97 6.14 -17.70
C VAL A 23 13.35 5.50 -17.59
N THR A 24 14.36 6.14 -18.19
CA THR A 24 15.76 5.72 -18.00
C THR A 24 16.34 6.30 -16.71
N PRO A 25 17.37 5.68 -16.12
CA PRO A 25 18.07 6.24 -14.97
C PRO A 25 18.58 7.66 -15.19
N GLU A 26 19.04 7.97 -16.41
CA GLU A 26 19.51 9.30 -16.81
C GLU A 26 18.38 10.32 -16.79
N LEU A 27 17.22 9.99 -17.38
CA LEU A 27 16.03 10.85 -17.38
C LEU A 27 15.56 11.13 -15.96
N PHE A 28 15.53 10.10 -15.09
CA PHE A 28 15.20 10.28 -13.67
C PHE A 28 16.18 11.24 -13.00
N LYS A 29 17.49 11.03 -13.19
CA LYS A 29 18.56 11.85 -12.61
C LYS A 29 18.46 13.32 -13.05
N GLU A 30 18.31 13.58 -14.34
CA GLU A 30 18.18 14.94 -14.88
C GLU A 30 16.94 15.64 -14.35
N THR A 31 15.80 14.96 -14.34
CA THR A 31 14.54 15.51 -13.80
C THR A 31 14.66 15.80 -12.30
N PHE A 32 15.29 14.91 -11.54
CA PHE A 32 15.52 15.08 -10.11
C PHE A 32 16.38 16.29 -9.82
N LEU A 33 17.47 16.48 -10.56
CA LEU A 33 18.36 17.65 -10.43
C LEU A 33 17.65 18.95 -10.81
N THR A 34 16.85 18.94 -11.87
CA THR A 34 16.05 20.11 -12.28
C THR A 34 15.06 20.50 -11.18
N LYS A 35 14.35 19.52 -10.61
CA LYS A 35 13.42 19.77 -9.50
C LYS A 35 14.14 20.27 -8.25
N ALA A 36 15.33 19.78 -7.96
CA ALA A 36 16.13 20.27 -6.86
C ALA A 36 16.52 21.75 -7.01
N GLN A 37 16.89 22.15 -8.23
CA GLN A 37 17.18 23.55 -8.54
C GLN A 37 15.94 24.45 -8.40
N GLU A 38 14.78 23.98 -8.89
CA GLU A 38 13.51 24.70 -8.74
C GLU A 38 13.15 24.94 -7.26
N HIS A 39 13.38 23.94 -6.41
CA HIS A 39 13.14 24.03 -4.96
C HIS A 39 14.26 24.71 -4.19
N LYS A 40 15.34 25.12 -4.86
CA LYS A 40 16.56 25.71 -4.24
C LYS A 40 17.17 24.82 -3.16
N ILE A 41 17.10 23.51 -3.35
CA ILE A 41 17.68 22.51 -2.45
C ILE A 41 19.08 22.19 -2.94
N PRO A 42 20.15 22.51 -2.19
CA PRO A 42 21.49 22.11 -2.56
C PRO A 42 21.61 20.58 -2.45
N ILE A 43 21.91 19.92 -3.55
CA ILE A 43 22.13 18.48 -3.60
C ILE A 43 23.62 18.23 -3.78
N ASP A 44 24.20 17.60 -2.81
CA ASP A 44 25.46 16.89 -2.94
C ASP A 44 25.15 15.46 -3.38
N LEU A 45 25.32 15.20 -4.68
CA LEU A 45 25.03 13.91 -5.29
C LEU A 45 25.94 12.80 -4.78
N GLU A 46 27.18 13.11 -4.45
CA GLU A 46 28.12 12.13 -3.92
C GLU A 46 27.72 11.73 -2.50
N ALA A 47 27.46 12.71 -1.63
CA ALA A 47 26.98 12.43 -0.27
C ALA A 47 25.62 11.72 -0.25
N LEU A 48 24.71 12.00 -1.20
CA LEU A 48 23.44 11.32 -1.31
C LEU A 48 23.58 9.89 -1.81
N ALA A 49 24.48 9.67 -2.79
CA ALA A 49 24.77 8.34 -3.30
C ALA A 49 25.40 7.46 -2.22
N ASP A 50 26.36 8.00 -1.46
CA ASP A 50 27.00 7.30 -0.36
C ASP A 50 26.02 6.94 0.75
N GLN A 51 25.17 7.88 1.19
CA GLN A 51 24.15 7.59 2.20
C GLN A 51 23.12 6.55 1.72
N THR A 52 22.73 6.60 0.45
CA THR A 52 21.79 5.62 -0.12
C THR A 52 22.45 4.26 -0.27
N LEU A 53 23.73 4.23 -0.66
CA LEU A 53 24.53 3.02 -0.76
C LEU A 53 24.71 2.37 0.62
N ASP A 54 25.07 3.16 1.63
CA ASP A 54 25.25 2.69 3.01
C ASP A 54 23.94 2.10 3.58
N LEU A 55 22.80 2.78 3.38
CA LEU A 55 21.49 2.27 3.80
C LEU A 55 21.11 0.98 3.07
N THR A 56 21.43 0.90 1.78
CA THR A 56 21.14 -0.28 0.97
C THR A 56 22.05 -1.43 1.39
N LEU A 57 23.33 -1.20 1.57
CA LEU A 57 24.28 -2.18 2.07
C LEU A 57 23.89 -2.69 3.46
N HIS A 58 23.49 -1.77 4.36
CA HIS A 58 23.04 -2.16 5.70
C HIS A 58 21.82 -3.09 5.63
N LYS A 59 20.82 -2.78 4.80
CA LYS A 59 19.67 -3.66 4.56
C LYS A 59 20.06 -5.00 3.95
N VAL A 60 21.00 -5.02 3.01
CA VAL A 60 21.49 -6.27 2.41
C VAL A 60 22.19 -7.13 3.46
N TYR A 61 23.05 -6.54 4.30
CA TYR A 61 23.70 -7.27 5.40
C TYR A 61 22.71 -7.78 6.44
N GLU A 62 21.66 -7.02 6.78
CA GLU A 62 20.59 -7.50 7.67
C GLU A 62 19.86 -8.70 7.07
N ILE A 63 19.49 -8.64 5.79
CA ILE A 63 18.83 -9.74 5.07
C ILE A 63 19.74 -10.97 5.01
N GLU A 64 21.02 -10.78 4.70
CA GLU A 64 22.00 -11.87 4.65
C GLU A 64 22.16 -12.54 6.04
N ALA A 65 22.30 -11.74 7.10
CA ALA A 65 22.41 -12.24 8.47
C ALA A 65 21.14 -13.02 8.88
N GLN A 66 19.95 -12.51 8.57
CA GLN A 66 18.68 -13.18 8.86
C GLN A 66 18.55 -14.48 8.06
N THR A 67 18.92 -14.47 6.78
CA THR A 67 18.89 -15.64 5.92
C THR A 67 19.82 -16.74 6.44
N LYS A 68 21.04 -16.35 6.81
CA LYS A 68 22.03 -17.28 7.39
C LYS A 68 21.53 -17.89 8.71
N ALA A 69 20.96 -17.08 9.58
CA ALA A 69 20.39 -17.53 10.85
C ALA A 69 19.22 -18.51 10.64
N ASN A 70 18.33 -18.21 9.69
CA ASN A 70 17.22 -19.09 9.33
C ASN A 70 17.70 -20.41 8.73
N THR A 71 18.72 -20.38 7.86
CA THR A 71 19.31 -21.59 7.28
C THR A 71 19.94 -22.47 8.34
N GLN A 72 20.69 -21.88 9.28
CA GLN A 72 21.27 -22.62 10.40
C GLN A 72 20.22 -23.25 11.31
N LEU A 73 19.12 -22.54 11.56
CA LEU A 73 18.00 -23.05 12.36
C LEU A 73 17.29 -24.21 11.64
N LEU A 74 17.10 -24.11 10.33
CA LEU A 74 16.54 -25.18 9.52
C LEU A 74 17.43 -26.42 9.54
N GLN A 75 18.73 -26.26 9.36
CA GLN A 75 19.67 -27.38 9.41
C GLN A 75 19.65 -28.08 10.78
N LYS A 76 19.69 -27.30 11.86
CA LYS A 76 19.56 -27.83 13.22
C LYS A 76 18.25 -28.62 13.43
N ASN A 77 17.13 -28.10 12.90
CA ASN A 77 15.85 -28.81 13.00
C ASN A 77 15.84 -30.12 12.22
N ILE A 78 16.48 -30.17 11.06
CA ILE A 78 16.65 -31.40 10.26
C ILE A 78 17.49 -32.41 11.03
N ASP A 79 18.62 -32.01 11.59
CA ASP A 79 19.51 -32.89 12.35
C ASP A 79 18.81 -33.45 13.61
N MET A 80 18.05 -32.59 14.32
CA MET A 80 17.24 -33.02 15.47
C MET A 80 16.12 -33.97 15.06
N ALA A 81 15.43 -33.72 13.94
CA ALA A 81 14.38 -34.59 13.44
C ALA A 81 14.94 -35.98 13.06
N THR A 82 16.09 -36.01 12.37
CA THR A 82 16.78 -37.27 12.00
C THR A 82 17.15 -38.08 13.25
N THR A 83 17.76 -37.40 14.24
CA THR A 83 18.12 -38.01 15.54
C THR A 83 16.90 -38.57 16.26
N ALA A 84 15.80 -37.79 16.28
CA ALA A 84 14.56 -38.20 16.92
C ALA A 84 13.93 -39.45 16.27
N ILE A 85 14.01 -39.54 14.96
CA ILE A 85 13.53 -40.72 14.18
C ILE A 85 14.42 -41.95 14.48
N ASP A 86 15.73 -41.79 14.40
CA ASP A 86 16.68 -42.85 14.64
C ASP A 86 16.59 -43.44 16.06
N MET A 87 16.36 -42.55 17.07
CA MET A 87 16.22 -42.91 18.47
C MET A 87 14.78 -43.26 18.87
N GLN A 88 13.83 -43.15 17.98
CA GLN A 88 12.40 -43.27 18.25
C GLN A 88 11.94 -42.37 19.45
N ASP A 89 12.59 -41.21 19.62
CA ASP A 89 12.32 -40.29 20.71
C ASP A 89 11.16 -39.38 20.36
N LYS A 90 9.98 -39.68 20.91
CA LYS A 90 8.75 -38.90 20.71
C LYS A 90 8.87 -37.49 21.26
N ASN A 91 9.56 -37.30 22.39
CA ASN A 91 9.70 -35.98 22.98
C ASN A 91 10.54 -35.03 22.12
N LEU A 92 11.59 -35.59 21.50
CA LEU A 92 12.43 -34.82 20.57
C LEU A 92 11.67 -34.48 19.28
N LEU A 93 10.83 -35.39 18.77
CA LEU A 93 9.92 -35.11 17.64
C LEU A 93 8.92 -33.99 17.98
N ASP A 94 8.33 -34.03 19.15
CA ASP A 94 7.39 -32.97 19.59
C ASP A 94 8.09 -31.61 19.69
N GLN A 95 9.34 -31.57 20.12
CA GLN A 95 10.16 -30.33 20.16
C GLN A 95 10.44 -29.80 18.74
N VAL A 96 10.84 -30.67 17.81
CA VAL A 96 11.06 -30.28 16.42
C VAL A 96 9.78 -29.72 15.80
N GLN A 97 8.64 -30.37 16.02
CA GLN A 97 7.34 -29.86 15.52
C GLN A 97 6.97 -28.49 16.12
N ALA A 98 7.27 -28.26 17.40
CA ALA A 98 7.03 -26.97 18.03
C ALA A 98 7.92 -25.86 17.42
N GLN A 99 9.20 -26.17 17.19
CA GLN A 99 10.12 -25.23 16.54
C GLN A 99 9.73 -24.93 15.09
N MET A 100 9.29 -25.93 14.33
CA MET A 100 8.81 -25.72 12.96
C MET A 100 7.53 -24.87 12.90
N ARG A 101 6.61 -25.06 13.86
CA ARG A 101 5.42 -24.19 13.97
C ARG A 101 5.80 -22.75 14.27
N GLU A 102 6.75 -22.53 15.18
CA GLU A 102 7.22 -21.16 15.49
C GLU A 102 7.96 -20.54 14.29
N LEU A 103 8.78 -21.28 13.57
CA LEU A 103 9.44 -20.78 12.38
C LEU A 103 8.42 -20.39 11.29
N ASN A 104 7.44 -21.24 11.03
CA ASN A 104 6.37 -20.95 10.07
C ASN A 104 5.58 -19.70 10.49
N ARG A 105 5.29 -19.54 11.79
CA ARG A 105 4.65 -18.32 12.32
C ARG A 105 5.48 -17.07 12.05
N ARG A 106 6.80 -17.14 12.25
CA ARG A 106 7.71 -16.01 11.94
C ARG A 106 7.76 -15.68 10.47
N ILE A 107 7.82 -16.70 9.62
CA ILE A 107 7.78 -16.51 8.15
C ILE A 107 6.48 -15.81 7.76
N SER A 108 5.33 -16.27 8.25
CA SER A 108 4.04 -15.64 7.95
C SER A 108 3.98 -14.18 8.42
N LEU A 109 4.53 -13.86 9.59
CA LEU A 109 4.59 -12.48 10.08
C LEU A 109 5.49 -11.59 9.19
N LEU A 110 6.62 -12.12 8.72
CA LEU A 110 7.52 -11.38 7.82
C LEU A 110 6.86 -11.18 6.44
N GLU A 111 6.19 -12.22 5.92
CA GLU A 111 5.41 -12.11 4.69
C GLU A 111 4.30 -11.07 4.81
N GLU A 112 3.56 -11.04 5.92
CA GLU A 112 2.54 -10.02 6.15
C GLU A 112 3.13 -8.60 6.10
N GLN A 113 4.31 -8.38 6.67
CA GLN A 113 4.97 -7.06 6.63
C GLN A 113 5.30 -6.61 5.20
N VAL A 114 5.67 -7.55 4.31
CA VAL A 114 5.97 -7.26 2.90
C VAL A 114 4.72 -6.82 2.13
N TYR A 115 3.54 -7.26 2.57
CA TYR A 115 2.27 -7.03 1.88
C TYR A 115 1.41 -5.92 2.47
N LEU A 116 1.84 -5.31 3.57
CA LEU A 116 1.14 -4.19 4.18
C LEU A 116 1.81 -2.85 3.82
N ASP A 117 1.02 -1.83 3.66
CA ASP A 117 1.47 -0.44 3.60
C ASP A 117 1.93 0.01 4.99
N GLU A 118 3.12 0.57 5.09
CA GLU A 118 3.74 0.92 6.38
C GLU A 118 2.93 1.94 7.18
N LEU A 119 2.32 2.91 6.50
CA LEU A 119 1.56 3.98 7.13
C LEU A 119 0.18 3.53 7.57
N THR A 120 -0.57 2.93 6.66
CA THR A 120 -1.99 2.65 6.85
C THR A 120 -2.27 1.25 7.34
N LYS A 121 -1.31 0.34 7.19
CA LYS A 121 -1.48 -1.10 7.44
C LYS A 121 -2.61 -1.72 6.61
N ALA A 122 -3.04 -1.07 5.52
CA ALA A 122 -3.80 -1.70 4.45
C ALA A 122 -2.92 -2.67 3.68
N TYR A 123 -3.49 -3.57 2.93
CA TYR A 123 -2.68 -4.29 1.94
C TYR A 123 -2.09 -3.29 0.95
N ASN A 124 -0.90 -3.57 0.44
CA ASN A 124 -0.26 -2.78 -0.59
C ASN A 124 -0.55 -3.35 -2.00
N ARG A 125 -0.12 -2.60 -3.03
CA ARG A 125 -0.28 -3.02 -4.42
C ARG A 125 0.37 -4.39 -4.71
N LYS A 126 1.52 -4.70 -4.07
CA LYS A 126 2.22 -5.98 -4.24
C LYS A 126 1.35 -7.15 -3.82
N TRP A 127 0.65 -7.04 -2.67
CA TRP A 127 -0.30 -8.06 -2.22
C TRP A 127 -1.37 -8.36 -3.27
N LEU A 128 -1.93 -7.31 -3.90
CA LEU A 128 -2.96 -7.46 -4.92
C LEU A 128 -2.48 -8.35 -6.07
N PHE A 129 -1.28 -8.07 -6.60
CA PHE A 129 -0.76 -8.76 -7.78
C PHE A 129 -0.17 -10.14 -7.47
N GLU A 130 0.39 -10.35 -6.27
CA GLU A 130 1.07 -11.62 -5.95
C GLU A 130 0.20 -12.61 -5.16
N LYS A 131 -0.81 -12.12 -4.42
CA LYS A 131 -1.62 -12.97 -3.53
C LYS A 131 -3.10 -13.05 -3.91
N PHE A 132 -3.63 -12.04 -4.61
CA PHE A 132 -5.05 -12.00 -4.95
C PHE A 132 -5.32 -12.32 -6.42
N LEU A 133 -4.49 -11.84 -7.33
CA LEU A 133 -4.57 -12.11 -8.75
C LEU A 133 -3.63 -13.26 -9.13
N ILE A 134 -3.97 -13.99 -10.20
CA ILE A 134 -3.07 -14.94 -10.88
C ILE A 134 -2.93 -14.48 -12.33
N ASP A 135 -1.70 -14.26 -12.78
CA ASP A 135 -1.41 -13.72 -14.13
C ASP A 135 -2.24 -12.47 -14.45
N ALA A 136 -2.32 -11.55 -13.47
CA ALA A 136 -3.12 -10.32 -13.52
C ALA A 136 -4.62 -10.54 -13.77
N LYS A 137 -5.16 -11.74 -13.48
CA LYS A 137 -6.58 -12.07 -13.60
C LYS A 137 -7.21 -12.38 -12.27
N PHE A 138 -8.49 -12.06 -12.14
CA PHE A 138 -9.29 -12.46 -10.99
C PHE A 138 -9.55 -13.97 -11.01
N THR A 139 -9.41 -14.63 -9.87
CA THR A 139 -9.62 -16.08 -9.73
C THR A 139 -11.00 -16.44 -9.21
N GLN A 140 -11.77 -15.45 -8.78
CA GLN A 140 -13.10 -15.61 -8.22
C GLN A 140 -14.00 -14.44 -8.64
N ASN A 141 -15.31 -14.60 -8.50
CA ASN A 141 -16.24 -13.50 -8.72
C ASN A 141 -16.28 -12.57 -7.50
N GLY A 142 -16.61 -11.30 -7.74
CA GLY A 142 -16.73 -10.33 -6.68
C GLY A 142 -17.09 -8.94 -7.18
N SER A 143 -16.91 -7.96 -6.30
CA SER A 143 -17.02 -6.54 -6.66
C SER A 143 -15.79 -5.78 -6.17
N ILE A 144 -15.45 -4.73 -6.89
CA ILE A 144 -14.30 -3.86 -6.62
C ILE A 144 -14.77 -2.41 -6.57
N ALA A 145 -14.29 -1.67 -5.57
CA ALA A 145 -14.39 -0.23 -5.52
C ALA A 145 -13.00 0.39 -5.68
N PHE A 146 -12.87 1.37 -6.57
CA PHE A 146 -11.70 2.24 -6.64
C PHE A 146 -12.05 3.58 -6.00
N ILE A 147 -11.23 4.04 -5.08
CA ILE A 147 -11.52 5.14 -4.17
C ILE A 147 -10.36 6.13 -4.21
N ASP A 148 -10.69 7.42 -4.25
CA ASP A 148 -9.76 8.54 -4.22
C ASP A 148 -10.20 9.52 -3.12
N ILE A 149 -9.25 10.08 -2.37
CA ILE A 149 -9.54 11.12 -1.37
C ILE A 149 -9.61 12.47 -2.07
N ASP A 150 -10.80 13.06 -2.07
CA ASP A 150 -11.03 14.36 -2.71
C ASP A 150 -10.12 15.43 -2.10
N GLU A 151 -9.44 16.21 -2.96
CA GLU A 151 -8.61 17.37 -2.56
C GLU A 151 -7.47 17.02 -1.60
N PHE A 152 -6.96 15.76 -1.64
CA PHE A 152 -5.92 15.31 -0.70
C PHE A 152 -4.64 16.14 -0.77
N LYS A 153 -4.27 16.61 -1.97
CA LYS A 153 -3.13 17.52 -2.13
C LYS A 153 -3.35 18.81 -1.37
N GLU A 154 -4.56 19.41 -1.43
CA GLU A 154 -4.88 20.64 -0.71
C GLU A 154 -4.84 20.43 0.80
N ILE A 155 -5.26 19.26 1.27
CA ILE A 155 -5.13 18.87 2.68
C ILE A 155 -3.65 18.86 3.10
N ASN A 156 -2.77 18.26 2.30
CA ASN A 156 -1.34 18.25 2.57
C ASN A 156 -0.71 19.65 2.53
N ASP A 157 -1.06 20.43 1.52
CA ASP A 157 -0.50 21.77 1.32
C ASP A 157 -0.96 22.74 2.44
N THR A 158 -2.19 22.58 2.94
CA THR A 158 -2.77 23.47 3.96
C THR A 158 -2.44 23.03 5.39
N TYR A 159 -2.50 21.73 5.67
CA TYR A 159 -2.41 21.18 7.04
C TYR A 159 -1.15 20.33 7.28
N GLY A 160 -0.29 20.22 6.28
CA GLY A 160 0.97 19.46 6.34
C GLY A 160 0.79 17.95 6.16
N HIS A 161 1.87 17.28 5.73
CA HIS A 161 1.88 15.84 5.42
C HIS A 161 1.51 14.96 6.61
N VAL A 162 1.88 15.34 7.84
CA VAL A 162 1.51 14.59 9.06
C VAL A 162 -0.02 14.52 9.24
N THR A 163 -0.72 15.58 8.83
CA THR A 163 -2.20 15.59 8.85
C THR A 163 -2.77 14.73 7.74
N GLY A 164 -2.19 14.79 6.53
CA GLY A 164 -2.53 13.88 5.44
C GLY A 164 -2.34 12.42 5.80
N ASP A 165 -1.25 12.08 6.47
CA ASP A 165 -0.98 10.72 6.95
C ASP A 165 -2.06 10.22 7.92
N LYS A 166 -2.54 11.09 8.83
CA LYS A 166 -3.66 10.78 9.73
C LYS A 166 -4.97 10.57 8.96
N VAL A 167 -5.20 11.34 7.89
CA VAL A 167 -6.37 11.17 7.01
C VAL A 167 -6.31 9.82 6.31
N LEU A 168 -5.17 9.45 5.73
CA LEU A 168 -4.97 8.14 5.10
C LEU A 168 -5.21 6.99 6.08
N ALA A 169 -4.64 7.06 7.27
CA ALA A 169 -4.83 6.06 8.32
C ALA A 169 -6.32 5.95 8.74
N MET A 170 -7.01 7.09 8.89
CA MET A 170 -8.43 7.10 9.26
C MET A 170 -9.32 6.52 8.15
N VAL A 171 -9.10 6.89 6.89
CA VAL A 171 -9.83 6.31 5.75
C VAL A 171 -9.64 4.80 5.72
N THR A 172 -8.41 4.33 5.91
CA THR A 172 -8.12 2.89 5.97
C THR A 172 -8.83 2.21 7.14
N GLN A 173 -8.84 2.80 8.34
CA GLN A 173 -9.56 2.23 9.48
C GLN A 173 -11.05 2.10 9.18
N LEU A 174 -11.65 3.11 8.56
CA LEU A 174 -13.07 3.08 8.21
C LEU A 174 -13.38 2.05 7.11
N THR A 175 -12.56 1.96 6.06
CA THR A 175 -12.75 0.97 5.00
C THR A 175 -12.61 -0.46 5.52
N LYS A 176 -11.71 -0.70 6.48
CA LYS A 176 -11.54 -2.01 7.14
C LYS A 176 -12.75 -2.43 8.00
N THR A 177 -13.62 -1.49 8.39
CA THR A 177 -14.86 -1.86 9.11
C THR A 177 -15.94 -2.44 8.19
N ILE A 178 -15.77 -2.33 6.87
CA ILE A 178 -16.71 -2.91 5.91
C ILE A 178 -16.53 -4.43 5.90
N PRO A 179 -17.55 -5.21 6.30
CA PRO A 179 -17.43 -6.65 6.38
C PRO A 179 -17.25 -7.28 5.00
N GLN A 180 -16.51 -8.40 4.95
CA GLN A 180 -16.25 -9.18 3.73
C GLN A 180 -15.49 -8.41 2.65
N THR A 181 -14.71 -7.38 3.04
CA THR A 181 -13.86 -6.62 2.13
C THR A 181 -12.39 -6.67 2.52
N ARG A 182 -11.53 -6.51 1.53
CA ARG A 182 -10.09 -6.26 1.72
C ARG A 182 -9.76 -4.86 1.22
N THR A 183 -9.08 -4.10 2.07
CA THR A 183 -8.64 -2.74 1.74
C THR A 183 -7.20 -2.79 1.27
N ILE A 184 -6.94 -2.25 0.10
CA ILE A 184 -5.62 -2.13 -0.53
C ILE A 184 -5.32 -0.65 -0.73
N ARG A 185 -4.15 -0.18 -0.31
CA ARG A 185 -3.62 1.11 -0.72
C ARG A 185 -2.91 0.95 -2.05
N TYR A 186 -3.53 1.44 -3.12
CA TYR A 186 -3.05 1.25 -4.47
C TYR A 186 -2.05 2.31 -4.92
N GLY A 187 -2.24 3.55 -4.49
CA GLY A 187 -1.41 4.71 -4.76
C GLY A 187 -1.26 5.61 -3.53
N GLY A 188 -0.90 6.87 -3.74
CA GLY A 188 -0.74 7.88 -2.67
C GLY A 188 -1.99 8.05 -1.81
N ASP A 189 -3.07 8.48 -2.44
CA ASP A 189 -4.41 8.73 -1.87
C ASP A 189 -5.49 7.83 -2.47
N GLU A 190 -5.07 6.82 -3.25
CA GLU A 190 -5.92 5.89 -3.96
C GLU A 190 -6.02 4.55 -3.22
N PHE A 191 -7.23 4.07 -3.05
CA PHE A 191 -7.52 2.80 -2.40
C PHE A 191 -8.39 1.90 -3.28
N ILE A 192 -8.20 0.60 -3.11
CA ILE A 192 -9.05 -0.42 -3.69
C ILE A 192 -9.72 -1.19 -2.56
N LEU A 193 -11.03 -1.37 -2.63
CA LEU A 193 -11.76 -2.34 -1.83
C LEU A 193 -12.19 -3.49 -2.74
N ILE A 194 -11.86 -4.71 -2.32
CA ILE A 194 -12.32 -5.92 -2.98
C ILE A 194 -13.28 -6.64 -2.04
N SER A 195 -14.46 -6.95 -2.54
CA SER A 195 -15.51 -7.70 -1.84
C SER A 195 -15.77 -9.05 -2.51
N SER A 196 -16.01 -10.08 -1.71
CA SER A 196 -16.53 -11.36 -2.20
C SER A 196 -18.00 -11.30 -2.60
N GLU A 197 -18.70 -10.19 -2.30
CA GLU A 197 -20.07 -9.98 -2.73
C GLU A 197 -20.11 -9.71 -4.24
N GLN A 198 -20.92 -10.48 -4.94
CA GLN A 198 -21.02 -10.44 -6.41
C GLN A 198 -21.94 -9.31 -6.92
N GLU A 199 -22.64 -8.63 -6.03
CA GLU A 199 -23.52 -7.53 -6.39
C GLU A 199 -22.91 -6.19 -6.06
N ALA A 200 -22.65 -5.36 -7.07
CA ALA A 200 -22.12 -4.01 -6.89
C ALA A 200 -23.02 -3.14 -5.99
N ALA A 201 -24.33 -3.40 -5.98
CA ALA A 201 -25.29 -2.68 -5.17
C ALA A 201 -25.00 -2.82 -3.66
N ALA A 202 -24.64 -4.02 -3.20
CA ALA A 202 -24.32 -4.27 -1.79
C ALA A 202 -23.06 -3.49 -1.35
N LEU A 203 -22.00 -3.47 -2.19
CA LEU A 203 -20.81 -2.68 -1.91
C LEU A 203 -21.10 -1.17 -1.99
N THR A 204 -21.96 -0.75 -2.93
CA THR A 204 -22.38 0.65 -3.07
C THR A 204 -23.07 1.16 -1.81
N GLU A 205 -24.02 0.40 -1.25
CA GLU A 205 -24.69 0.77 -0.01
C GLU A 205 -23.71 0.93 1.16
N LYS A 206 -22.75 0.01 1.28
CA LYS A 206 -21.70 0.08 2.31
C LYS A 206 -20.81 1.31 2.13
N MET A 207 -20.42 1.62 0.88
CA MET A 207 -19.64 2.80 0.56
C MET A 207 -20.37 4.11 0.85
N GLN A 208 -21.68 4.18 0.54
CA GLN A 208 -22.50 5.34 0.87
C GLN A 208 -22.57 5.59 2.39
N LYS A 209 -22.75 4.53 3.18
CA LYS A 209 -22.74 4.61 4.65
C LYS A 209 -21.37 5.09 5.18
N LEU A 210 -20.30 4.60 4.60
CA LEU A 210 -18.93 5.01 4.95
C LEU A 210 -18.72 6.49 4.63
N CYS A 211 -19.04 6.94 3.41
CA CYS A 211 -18.92 8.34 3.01
C CYS A 211 -19.72 9.26 3.92
N HIS A 212 -20.98 8.91 4.23
CA HIS A 212 -21.81 9.69 5.15
C HIS A 212 -21.20 9.78 6.56
N THR A 213 -20.61 8.68 7.05
CA THR A 213 -19.92 8.67 8.34
C THR A 213 -18.68 9.56 8.31
N LEU A 214 -17.92 9.53 7.21
CA LEU A 214 -16.70 10.32 7.05
C LEU A 214 -17.02 11.82 6.94
N GLU A 215 -18.05 12.20 6.19
CA GLU A 215 -18.49 13.59 6.04
C GLU A 215 -18.96 14.21 7.36
N LYS A 216 -19.54 13.41 8.25
CA LYS A 216 -19.91 13.87 9.60
C LYS A 216 -18.72 14.02 10.54
N LYS A 217 -17.61 13.31 10.28
CA LYS A 217 -16.39 13.46 11.07
C LYS A 217 -15.73 14.79 10.74
N ARG A 218 -15.30 15.50 11.77
CA ARG A 218 -14.51 16.72 11.66
C ARG A 218 -13.08 16.41 12.07
N PHE A 219 -12.17 16.56 11.13
CA PHE A 219 -10.74 16.51 11.41
C PHE A 219 -10.32 17.83 12.02
N ARG A 220 -9.55 17.77 13.10
CA ARG A 220 -9.09 18.97 13.79
C ARG A 220 -7.59 19.14 13.59
N TYR A 221 -7.21 20.31 13.11
CA TYR A 221 -5.82 20.74 13.03
C TYR A 221 -5.70 22.14 13.64
N GLN A 222 -4.97 22.24 14.78
CA GLN A 222 -4.89 23.48 15.57
C GLN A 222 -6.30 24.05 15.90
N HIS A 223 -6.65 25.21 15.32
CA HIS A 223 -7.94 25.87 15.49
C HIS A 223 -8.90 25.65 14.31
N HIS A 224 -8.47 24.92 13.27
CA HIS A 224 -9.26 24.67 12.08
C HIS A 224 -9.89 23.26 12.11
N THR A 225 -11.07 23.16 11.53
CA THR A 225 -11.74 21.88 11.31
C THR A 225 -12.08 21.72 9.84
N PHE A 226 -11.85 20.54 9.28
CA PHE A 226 -12.17 20.22 7.91
C PHE A 226 -12.85 18.85 7.80
N ALA A 227 -13.55 18.61 6.70
CA ALA A 227 -14.15 17.35 6.38
C ALA A 227 -13.35 16.66 5.27
N VAL A 228 -13.27 15.34 5.30
CA VAL A 228 -12.68 14.51 4.25
C VAL A 228 -13.80 13.91 3.43
N ARG A 229 -13.66 13.91 2.12
CA ARG A 229 -14.61 13.34 1.17
C ARG A 229 -13.91 12.31 0.32
N LEU A 230 -14.66 11.34 -0.18
CA LEU A 230 -14.16 10.28 -1.05
C LEU A 230 -14.94 10.27 -2.36
N SER A 231 -14.24 10.15 -3.46
CA SER A 231 -14.82 9.79 -4.75
C SER A 231 -14.54 8.32 -5.04
N TYR A 232 -15.50 7.60 -5.62
CA TYR A 232 -15.36 6.18 -5.89
C TYR A 232 -16.14 5.73 -7.13
N GLY A 233 -15.65 4.67 -7.76
CA GLY A 233 -16.37 3.86 -8.74
C GLY A 233 -16.51 2.44 -8.21
N ILE A 234 -17.55 1.71 -8.62
CA ILE A 234 -17.78 0.32 -8.21
C ILE A 234 -18.23 -0.49 -9.41
N VAL A 235 -17.60 -1.65 -9.63
CA VAL A 235 -18.00 -2.63 -10.65
C VAL A 235 -17.92 -4.04 -10.08
N THR A 236 -18.62 -4.97 -10.73
CA THR A 236 -18.44 -6.41 -10.51
C THR A 236 -17.38 -6.96 -11.43
N PHE A 237 -16.72 -8.01 -11.02
CA PHE A 237 -15.77 -8.78 -11.83
C PHE A 237 -16.06 -10.28 -11.70
N LYS A 238 -15.63 -11.03 -12.69
CA LYS A 238 -15.74 -12.50 -12.74
C LYS A 238 -14.38 -13.15 -12.74
N ALA A 239 -14.33 -14.40 -12.37
CA ALA A 239 -13.13 -15.22 -12.55
C ALA A 239 -12.75 -15.22 -14.04
N GLY A 240 -11.48 -14.92 -14.32
CA GLY A 240 -10.93 -14.80 -15.67
C GLY A 240 -10.85 -13.38 -16.21
N ASP A 241 -11.60 -12.41 -15.65
CA ASP A 241 -11.47 -11.01 -16.05
C ASP A 241 -10.07 -10.50 -15.73
N THR A 242 -9.51 -9.65 -16.61
CA THR A 242 -8.21 -9.04 -16.37
C THR A 242 -8.34 -7.85 -15.41
N PHE A 243 -7.34 -7.66 -14.57
CA PHE A 243 -7.31 -6.51 -13.66
C PHE A 243 -7.32 -5.18 -14.43
N GLU A 244 -6.64 -5.11 -15.56
CA GLU A 244 -6.52 -3.92 -16.38
C GLU A 244 -7.89 -3.45 -16.90
N GLU A 245 -8.70 -4.35 -17.49
CA GLU A 245 -10.04 -4.01 -18.00
C GLU A 245 -10.98 -3.58 -16.88
N VAL A 246 -10.92 -4.26 -15.74
CA VAL A 246 -11.76 -3.96 -14.59
C VAL A 246 -11.37 -2.62 -13.96
N ILE A 247 -10.06 -2.33 -13.80
CA ILE A 247 -9.59 -1.08 -13.20
C ILE A 247 -9.88 0.12 -14.09
N GLU A 248 -9.75 -0.01 -15.40
CA GLU A 248 -10.10 1.05 -16.35
C GLU A 248 -11.58 1.42 -16.23
N THR A 249 -12.45 0.43 -16.16
CA THR A 249 -13.90 0.64 -16.03
C THR A 249 -14.26 1.34 -14.72
N VAL A 250 -13.69 0.89 -13.61
CA VAL A 250 -14.01 1.44 -12.28
C VAL A 250 -13.41 2.83 -12.09
N ASP A 251 -12.24 3.12 -12.67
CA ASP A 251 -11.61 4.45 -12.65
C ASP A 251 -12.46 5.47 -13.39
N GLN A 252 -12.97 5.13 -14.57
CA GLN A 252 -13.91 5.98 -15.34
C GLN A 252 -15.16 6.31 -14.51
N MET A 253 -15.69 5.35 -13.74
CA MET A 253 -16.85 5.58 -12.86
C MET A 253 -16.48 6.50 -11.69
N MET A 254 -15.33 6.30 -11.08
CA MET A 254 -14.81 7.16 -10.01
C MET A 254 -14.63 8.60 -10.50
N TYR A 255 -14.04 8.78 -11.68
CA TYR A 255 -13.85 10.10 -12.29
C TYR A 255 -15.19 10.83 -12.54
N ARG A 256 -16.21 10.13 -13.04
CA ARG A 256 -17.56 10.67 -13.20
C ARG A 256 -18.16 11.09 -11.85
N HIS A 257 -18.01 10.28 -10.83
CA HIS A 257 -18.45 10.61 -9.47
C HIS A 257 -17.74 11.85 -8.93
N LYS A 258 -16.43 11.95 -9.14
CA LYS A 258 -15.62 13.12 -8.74
C LYS A 258 -16.07 14.40 -9.48
N SER A 259 -16.33 14.30 -10.77
CA SER A 259 -16.78 15.44 -11.60
C SER A 259 -18.18 15.92 -11.22
N SER A 260 -19.12 15.02 -10.93
CA SER A 260 -20.47 15.37 -10.51
C SER A 260 -20.52 16.15 -9.19
N LYS A 261 -19.61 15.80 -8.25
CA LYS A 261 -19.50 16.53 -6.97
C LYS A 261 -18.94 17.93 -7.14
N LYS A 262 -17.94 18.12 -8.01
CA LYS A 262 -17.38 19.44 -8.31
C LYS A 262 -18.43 20.37 -8.89
N SER A 263 -19.23 19.88 -9.83
CA SER A 263 -20.32 20.65 -10.44
C SER A 263 -21.40 21.08 -9.42
N ALA A 264 -21.71 20.22 -8.45
CA ALA A 264 -22.68 20.52 -7.39
C ALA A 264 -22.15 21.55 -6.36
N GLN A 265 -20.84 21.72 -6.22
CA GLN A 265 -20.23 22.70 -5.33
C GLN A 265 -20.11 24.09 -5.96
N THR A 266 -20.00 24.18 -7.29
CA THR A 266 -19.87 25.47 -8.02
C THR A 266 -21.22 26.20 -8.14
N VAL A 267 -22.34 25.53 -7.86
CA VAL A 267 -23.71 26.09 -7.95
C VAL A 267 -24.23 26.63 -6.60
N LYS A 268 -23.44 26.52 -5.54
CA LYS A 268 -23.75 27.09 -4.21
C LYS A 268 -22.82 28.26 -3.90
#